data_0b7e4141dce6d8275a6332f0043daad8
#
_entry.id   0b7e4141dce6d8275a6332f0043daad8
#
_cell.length_a   1.000
_cell.length_b   1.000
_cell.length_c   1.000
_cell.angle_alpha   90.00
_cell.angle_beta   90.00
_cell.angle_gamma   90.00
#
_symmetry.space_group_name_H-M   'P 1'
#
loop_
_entity.id
_entity.type
_entity.pdbx_description
1 polymer ?
#
loop_
_entity_poly.entity_id
_entity_poly.type
_entity_poly.pdbx_seq_one_letter_code
_entity_poly.pdbx_strand_id
1 'polypeptide(L)'
;MTVTERITALRKQMKEKGIDAYLVPTDDFHGSEYVGDYFKCRKYITGFTGSAGTAVIMQDMAGLWTDGRYFIQAAQQLEGTPVTLFKMGEPDVPTIHKFLEENLKEGMCLGFDGRTVSAEEAETLERILQKKQVHFSVNEDLIGNIWDDRPALSCEPVMELSEKWAGRSRADKIREIRSKLKEKGADLFILTSLDDIAWLLNIRGNDIHCCPVVLSYLVLDDSELRLFVNEKAFSDSVKEALSKDGIAIYPYDDIYTYVQTIPEEKKVFLSRSNVNSRLVSSIPKTVTILDGENLTLLPKAIKNETEVQNEKTAHIKDGVAMVKFIHWLKKNVGKQKITELSAADKLYEFRSAQENFQGNSFDPIIAYGAHGAIVHYSATEETNIPLEPKGLVLMDTGGHYLEGTTDITRTVVLGPVTEKEKKYFTAVLRGHLNLAAAKFRYGCTGLNLDALARGPLWAMGEDYNHGTGHGVGYLLNVHEGPQSFRWKSPAELPAPVLEEGMITSDEPGYYAENEFGIRHENLVVCKKAEKTSYGQFMKFEPLTLVPFDLEGIDPEQMEAGERKLLNQYHALVYEKISPYLNEEEQSWLKKATQEI
;
A
#
# COMPACT_ATOMS: atom_id res chain seq x y z
N MET A 1 -22.76 -16.55 -11.05
CA MET A 1 -23.13 -17.28 -9.80
C MET A 1 -23.21 -16.27 -8.66
N THR A 2 -24.20 -16.41 -7.77
CA THR A 2 -24.29 -15.66 -6.49
C THR A 2 -23.21 -16.15 -5.51
N VAL A 3 -22.94 -15.39 -4.44
CA VAL A 3 -22.00 -15.81 -3.38
C VAL A 3 -22.41 -17.17 -2.78
N THR A 4 -23.71 -17.38 -2.55
CA THR A 4 -24.24 -18.67 -2.05
C THR A 4 -23.97 -19.83 -2.99
N GLU A 5 -24.15 -19.64 -4.28
CA GLU A 5 -23.86 -20.67 -5.30
C GLU A 5 -22.36 -20.98 -5.38
N ARG A 6 -21.50 -19.95 -5.32
CA ARG A 6 -20.03 -20.11 -5.32
C ARG A 6 -19.55 -20.89 -4.11
N ILE A 7 -20.02 -20.55 -2.89
CA ILE A 7 -19.70 -21.28 -1.67
C ILE A 7 -20.18 -22.74 -1.75
N THR A 8 -21.37 -22.97 -2.29
CA THR A 8 -21.89 -24.33 -2.48
C THR A 8 -21.02 -25.14 -3.46
N ALA A 9 -20.59 -24.54 -4.56
CA ALA A 9 -19.70 -25.18 -5.53
C ALA A 9 -18.32 -25.48 -4.89
N LEU A 10 -17.76 -24.55 -4.13
CA LEU A 10 -16.50 -24.75 -3.42
C LEU A 10 -16.60 -25.91 -2.41
N ARG A 11 -17.65 -25.94 -1.58
CA ARG A 11 -17.90 -27.02 -0.62
C ARG A 11 -17.99 -28.39 -1.29
N LYS A 12 -18.58 -28.46 -2.48
CA LYS A 12 -18.61 -29.70 -3.28
C LYS A 12 -17.20 -30.14 -3.66
N GLN A 13 -16.36 -29.21 -4.20
CA GLN A 13 -14.96 -29.51 -4.54
C GLN A 13 -14.16 -29.93 -3.29
N MET A 14 -14.32 -29.22 -2.17
CA MET A 14 -13.67 -29.58 -0.89
C MET A 14 -14.01 -31.00 -0.47
N LYS A 15 -15.30 -31.39 -0.54
CA LYS A 15 -15.76 -32.76 -0.20
C LYS A 15 -15.15 -33.81 -1.11
N GLU A 16 -15.08 -33.56 -2.43
CA GLU A 16 -14.48 -34.48 -3.41
C GLU A 16 -12.98 -34.69 -3.18
N LYS A 17 -12.29 -33.65 -2.63
CA LYS A 17 -10.84 -33.66 -2.32
C LYS A 17 -10.53 -34.06 -0.87
N GLY A 18 -11.54 -34.30 -0.04
CA GLY A 18 -11.35 -34.59 1.39
C GLY A 18 -10.80 -33.42 2.20
N ILE A 19 -11.17 -32.17 1.84
CA ILE A 19 -10.77 -30.95 2.50
C ILE A 19 -11.92 -30.48 3.40
N ASP A 20 -11.63 -30.26 4.69
CA ASP A 20 -12.63 -29.86 5.70
C ASP A 20 -12.73 -28.34 5.88
N ALA A 21 -11.60 -27.63 5.74
CA ALA A 21 -11.55 -26.18 5.72
C ALA A 21 -10.68 -25.71 4.54
N TYR A 22 -11.07 -24.60 3.89
CA TYR A 22 -10.31 -23.99 2.81
C TYR A 22 -10.06 -22.52 3.07
N LEU A 23 -8.77 -22.11 3.07
CA LEU A 23 -8.31 -20.75 3.34
C LEU A 23 -8.15 -19.99 2.03
N VAL A 24 -8.70 -18.78 1.95
CA VAL A 24 -8.62 -17.90 0.76
C VAL A 24 -8.20 -16.49 1.22
N PRO A 25 -6.91 -16.17 1.22
CA PRO A 25 -6.43 -14.83 1.57
C PRO A 25 -6.67 -13.84 0.42
N THR A 26 -6.53 -12.55 0.71
CA THR A 26 -6.24 -11.54 -0.31
C THR A 26 -4.74 -11.58 -0.54
N ASP A 27 -4.33 -12.29 -1.56
CA ASP A 27 -2.91 -12.43 -1.91
C ASP A 27 -2.76 -12.87 -3.36
N ASP A 28 -1.58 -12.62 -3.92
CA ASP A 28 -1.14 -13.17 -5.19
C ASP A 28 0.00 -14.19 -4.98
N PHE A 29 0.70 -14.57 -6.03
CA PHE A 29 1.83 -15.51 -5.92
C PHE A 29 3.11 -14.86 -5.39
N HIS A 30 3.10 -13.55 -5.14
CA HIS A 30 4.25 -12.73 -4.84
C HIS A 30 4.20 -12.05 -3.47
N GLY A 31 3.08 -12.15 -2.75
CA GLY A 31 2.86 -11.47 -1.48
C GLY A 31 2.55 -9.98 -1.65
N SER A 32 1.85 -9.60 -2.73
CA SER A 32 1.52 -8.21 -3.01
C SER A 32 0.32 -7.73 -2.18
N GLU A 33 0.33 -6.48 -1.71
CA GLU A 33 -0.80 -5.88 -1.00
C GLU A 33 -2.01 -5.70 -1.93
N TYR A 34 -1.77 -5.16 -3.12
CA TYR A 34 -2.78 -5.04 -4.18
C TYR A 34 -2.58 -6.16 -5.18
N VAL A 35 -3.67 -6.82 -5.54
CA VAL A 35 -3.61 -8.01 -6.39
C VAL A 35 -4.28 -7.78 -7.74
N GLY A 36 -3.69 -8.32 -8.80
CA GLY A 36 -4.30 -8.32 -10.14
C GLY A 36 -5.61 -9.11 -10.17
N ASP A 37 -6.43 -8.88 -11.20
CA ASP A 37 -7.79 -9.43 -11.29
C ASP A 37 -7.83 -10.96 -11.25
N TYR A 38 -6.83 -11.64 -11.79
CA TYR A 38 -6.67 -13.10 -11.71
C TYR A 38 -6.67 -13.60 -10.26
N PHE A 39 -6.11 -12.84 -9.33
CA PHE A 39 -5.89 -13.22 -7.93
C PHE A 39 -7.03 -12.82 -6.99
N LYS A 40 -8.09 -12.19 -7.47
CA LYS A 40 -9.22 -11.71 -6.64
C LYS A 40 -10.14 -12.85 -6.15
N CYS A 41 -9.55 -13.99 -5.77
CA CYS A 41 -10.25 -15.20 -5.32
C CYS A 41 -11.11 -14.96 -4.08
N ARG A 42 -10.61 -14.22 -3.08
CA ARG A 42 -11.35 -13.86 -1.87
C ARG A 42 -12.57 -13.00 -2.22
N LYS A 43 -12.41 -11.98 -3.09
CA LYS A 43 -13.54 -11.19 -3.61
C LYS A 43 -14.56 -12.06 -4.33
N TYR A 44 -14.10 -12.97 -5.17
CA TYR A 44 -14.99 -13.89 -5.91
C TYR A 44 -15.83 -14.73 -4.96
N ILE A 45 -15.23 -15.37 -3.95
CA ILE A 45 -15.95 -16.30 -3.09
C ILE A 45 -16.84 -15.62 -2.04
N THR A 46 -16.51 -14.39 -1.58
CA THR A 46 -17.24 -13.70 -0.51
C THR A 46 -18.13 -12.55 -1.00
N GLY A 47 -17.83 -11.97 -2.15
CA GLY A 47 -18.43 -10.71 -2.61
C GLY A 47 -17.85 -9.44 -1.98
N PHE A 48 -16.99 -9.57 -0.96
CA PHE A 48 -16.35 -8.42 -0.32
C PHE A 48 -15.25 -7.85 -1.22
N THR A 49 -15.22 -6.53 -1.42
CA THR A 49 -14.32 -5.85 -2.36
C THR A 49 -13.14 -5.15 -1.72
N GLY A 50 -13.09 -5.01 -0.39
CA GLY A 50 -11.96 -4.35 0.30
C GLY A 50 -10.61 -5.01 -0.02
N SER A 51 -9.51 -4.29 0.09
CA SER A 51 -8.18 -4.78 -0.32
C SER A 51 -7.53 -5.75 0.68
N ALA A 52 -8.02 -5.83 1.92
CA ALA A 52 -7.46 -6.73 2.94
C ALA A 52 -8.52 -7.62 3.58
N GLY A 53 -8.21 -8.90 3.72
CA GLY A 53 -9.06 -9.88 4.39
C GLY A 53 -8.78 -11.30 3.95
N THR A 54 -9.15 -12.24 4.79
CA THR A 54 -8.99 -13.67 4.53
C THR A 54 -10.31 -14.39 4.78
N ALA A 55 -10.73 -15.23 3.85
CA ALA A 55 -11.90 -16.08 4.03
C ALA A 55 -11.49 -17.48 4.47
N VAL A 56 -12.28 -18.06 5.37
CA VAL A 56 -12.22 -19.48 5.74
C VAL A 56 -13.57 -20.10 5.44
N ILE A 57 -13.57 -21.12 4.59
CA ILE A 57 -14.78 -21.84 4.20
C ILE A 57 -14.72 -23.26 4.76
N MET A 58 -15.72 -23.64 5.54
CA MET A 58 -15.95 -25.00 6.03
C MET A 58 -17.27 -25.53 5.48
N GLN A 59 -17.60 -26.81 5.73
CA GLN A 59 -18.83 -27.43 5.19
C GLN A 59 -20.11 -26.76 5.73
N ASP A 60 -20.08 -26.24 6.95
CA ASP A 60 -21.22 -25.65 7.67
C ASP A 60 -21.06 -24.15 7.95
N MET A 61 -19.87 -23.57 7.75
CA MET A 61 -19.57 -22.18 8.04
C MET A 61 -18.76 -21.55 6.90
N ALA A 62 -18.94 -20.23 6.70
CA ALA A 62 -18.08 -19.38 5.88
C ALA A 62 -17.83 -18.08 6.65
N GLY A 63 -16.58 -17.72 6.83
CA GLY A 63 -16.17 -16.51 7.55
C GLY A 63 -15.23 -15.62 6.74
N LEU A 64 -15.33 -14.32 6.94
CA LEU A 64 -14.37 -13.32 6.45
C LEU A 64 -13.77 -12.59 7.63
N TRP A 65 -12.46 -12.63 7.77
CA TRP A 65 -11.67 -11.81 8.70
C TRP A 65 -11.13 -10.60 7.96
N THR A 66 -11.40 -9.39 8.49
CA THR A 66 -10.84 -8.14 7.97
C THR A 66 -10.57 -7.15 9.10
N ASP A 67 -9.76 -6.12 8.85
CA ASP A 67 -9.35 -5.12 9.85
C ASP A 67 -10.27 -3.90 9.92
N GLY A 68 -10.01 -2.99 10.88
CA GLY A 68 -10.85 -1.86 11.21
C GLY A 68 -11.13 -0.87 10.08
N ARG A 69 -10.29 -0.84 9.03
CA ARG A 69 -10.49 0.00 7.84
C ARG A 69 -11.75 -0.39 7.05
N TYR A 70 -12.17 -1.66 7.18
CA TYR A 70 -13.21 -2.27 6.33
C TYR A 70 -14.45 -2.75 7.09
N PHE A 71 -14.55 -2.57 8.40
CA PHE A 71 -15.69 -3.11 9.17
C PHE A 71 -17.05 -2.69 8.65
N ILE A 72 -17.22 -1.41 8.31
CA ILE A 72 -18.48 -0.86 7.79
C ILE A 72 -18.77 -1.43 6.40
N GLN A 73 -17.80 -1.36 5.49
CA GLN A 73 -17.94 -1.86 4.12
C GLN A 73 -18.24 -3.35 4.09
N ALA A 74 -17.51 -4.15 4.87
CA ALA A 74 -17.70 -5.60 4.93
C ALA A 74 -19.09 -5.96 5.48
N ALA A 75 -19.55 -5.27 6.53
CA ALA A 75 -20.89 -5.48 7.08
C ALA A 75 -21.99 -5.25 6.02
N GLN A 76 -21.86 -4.19 5.24
CA GLN A 76 -22.81 -3.88 4.16
C GLN A 76 -22.76 -4.88 3.01
N GLN A 77 -21.56 -5.24 2.55
CA GLN A 77 -21.37 -6.11 1.38
C GLN A 77 -21.67 -7.60 1.66
N LEU A 78 -21.57 -8.02 2.92
CA LEU A 78 -21.88 -9.40 3.32
C LEU A 78 -23.35 -9.57 3.73
N GLU A 79 -24.14 -8.50 3.82
CA GLU A 79 -25.56 -8.57 4.17
C GLU A 79 -26.32 -9.47 3.17
N GLY A 80 -27.09 -10.41 3.69
CA GLY A 80 -27.84 -11.39 2.88
C GLY A 80 -27.00 -12.51 2.25
N THR A 81 -25.69 -12.58 2.53
CA THR A 81 -24.81 -13.69 2.12
C THR A 81 -24.63 -14.70 3.26
N PRO A 82 -24.18 -15.94 2.99
CA PRO A 82 -23.87 -16.92 4.03
C PRO A 82 -22.51 -16.69 4.72
N VAL A 83 -21.85 -15.54 4.50
CA VAL A 83 -20.52 -15.23 5.04
C VAL A 83 -20.64 -14.42 6.31
N THR A 84 -20.08 -14.91 7.41
CA THR A 84 -20.00 -14.22 8.71
C THR A 84 -18.78 -13.28 8.73
N LEU A 85 -19.00 -12.02 9.16
CA LEU A 85 -17.91 -11.07 9.36
C LEU A 85 -17.25 -11.29 10.72
N PHE A 86 -15.93 -11.46 10.73
CA PHE A 86 -15.07 -11.47 11.91
C PHE A 86 -14.21 -10.20 11.93
N LYS A 87 -14.52 -9.28 12.84
CA LYS A 87 -13.83 -7.98 13.00
C LYS A 87 -12.51 -8.16 13.73
N MET A 88 -11.41 -8.24 13.00
CA MET A 88 -10.07 -8.50 13.59
C MET A 88 -9.70 -7.44 14.62
N GLY A 89 -9.22 -7.93 15.79
CA GLY A 89 -8.77 -7.07 16.88
C GLY A 89 -9.87 -6.64 17.86
N GLU A 90 -11.13 -6.88 17.55
CA GLU A 90 -12.24 -6.63 18.48
C GLU A 90 -12.29 -7.69 19.59
N PRO A 91 -12.79 -7.32 20.80
CA PRO A 91 -12.97 -8.27 21.89
C PRO A 91 -13.81 -9.49 21.46
N ASP A 92 -13.44 -10.67 21.94
CA ASP A 92 -14.12 -11.94 21.69
C ASP A 92 -14.12 -12.43 20.23
N VAL A 93 -13.45 -11.73 19.31
CA VAL A 93 -13.24 -12.20 17.93
C VAL A 93 -11.96 -13.02 17.86
N PRO A 94 -12.03 -14.33 17.53
CA PRO A 94 -10.84 -15.16 17.41
C PRO A 94 -10.01 -14.75 16.18
N THR A 95 -8.68 -14.84 16.29
CA THR A 95 -7.81 -14.81 15.11
C THR A 95 -8.10 -16.03 14.23
N ILE A 96 -7.71 -15.97 12.94
CA ILE A 96 -7.84 -17.10 12.01
C ILE A 96 -7.15 -18.35 12.59
N HIS A 97 -5.94 -18.20 13.12
CA HIS A 97 -5.19 -19.28 13.75
C HIS A 97 -5.97 -19.93 14.89
N LYS A 98 -6.47 -19.12 15.84
CA LYS A 98 -7.27 -19.61 16.96
C LYS A 98 -8.57 -20.27 16.49
N PHE A 99 -9.24 -19.66 15.51
CA PHE A 99 -10.45 -20.22 14.93
C PHE A 99 -10.20 -21.61 14.30
N LEU A 100 -9.15 -21.76 13.48
CA LEU A 100 -8.78 -23.03 12.89
C LEU A 100 -8.36 -24.05 13.96
N GLU A 101 -7.59 -23.63 14.97
CA GLU A 101 -7.22 -24.50 16.08
C GLU A 101 -8.45 -24.99 16.87
N GLU A 102 -9.47 -24.18 17.09
CA GLU A 102 -10.67 -24.56 17.82
C GLU A 102 -11.61 -25.48 17.01
N ASN A 103 -11.72 -25.26 15.70
CA ASN A 103 -12.73 -25.91 14.86
C ASN A 103 -12.23 -27.14 14.08
N LEU A 104 -10.93 -27.22 13.75
CA LEU A 104 -10.36 -28.40 13.12
C LEU A 104 -10.10 -29.49 14.17
N LYS A 105 -10.53 -30.73 13.86
CA LYS A 105 -10.39 -31.93 14.69
C LYS A 105 -9.25 -32.80 14.17
N GLU A 106 -8.87 -33.78 14.97
CA GLU A 106 -7.86 -34.79 14.59
C GLU A 106 -8.21 -35.46 13.26
N GLY A 107 -7.24 -35.51 12.35
CA GLY A 107 -7.36 -36.13 11.04
C GLY A 107 -8.11 -35.33 9.98
N MET A 108 -8.62 -34.14 10.31
CA MET A 108 -9.19 -33.21 9.29
C MET A 108 -8.11 -32.63 8.39
N CYS A 109 -8.54 -32.06 7.25
CA CYS A 109 -7.67 -31.48 6.23
C CYS A 109 -7.94 -29.98 6.06
N LEU A 110 -6.87 -29.16 6.19
CA LEU A 110 -6.86 -27.74 5.80
C LEU A 110 -6.29 -27.62 4.39
N GLY A 111 -7.06 -27.02 3.48
CA GLY A 111 -6.65 -26.74 2.10
C GLY A 111 -6.42 -25.25 1.85
N PHE A 112 -5.51 -24.94 0.94
CA PHE A 112 -5.31 -23.63 0.33
C PHE A 112 -4.45 -23.75 -0.95
N ASP A 113 -4.48 -22.73 -1.80
CA ASP A 113 -3.49 -22.63 -2.87
C ASP A 113 -2.16 -22.16 -2.28
N GLY A 114 -1.18 -23.05 -2.21
CA GLY A 114 0.14 -22.75 -1.64
C GLY A 114 0.93 -21.65 -2.38
N ARG A 115 0.42 -21.18 -3.52
CA ARG A 115 0.99 -20.04 -4.23
C ARG A 115 0.52 -18.68 -3.66
N THR A 116 -0.60 -18.68 -2.90
CA THR A 116 -1.18 -17.46 -2.31
C THR A 116 -1.04 -17.40 -0.79
N VAL A 117 -0.29 -18.32 -0.20
CA VAL A 117 0.02 -18.35 1.24
C VAL A 117 1.53 -18.37 1.40
N SER A 118 2.07 -17.43 2.19
CA SER A 118 3.53 -17.38 2.42
C SER A 118 4.04 -18.64 3.11
N ALA A 119 5.33 -18.92 2.96
CA ALA A 119 5.96 -20.06 3.61
C ALA A 119 5.90 -19.94 5.14
N GLU A 120 6.08 -18.74 5.68
CA GLU A 120 5.99 -18.47 7.11
C GLU A 120 4.59 -18.74 7.68
N GLU A 121 3.55 -18.29 6.99
CA GLU A 121 2.16 -18.54 7.39
C GLU A 121 1.81 -20.02 7.33
N ALA A 122 2.21 -20.72 6.26
CA ALA A 122 2.00 -22.16 6.13
C ALA A 122 2.69 -22.94 7.25
N GLU A 123 3.94 -22.62 7.56
CA GLU A 123 4.70 -23.23 8.68
C GLU A 123 4.07 -22.91 10.05
N THR A 124 3.52 -21.70 10.21
CA THR A 124 2.81 -21.31 11.42
C THR A 124 1.53 -22.12 11.60
N LEU A 125 0.75 -22.29 10.55
CA LEU A 125 -0.45 -23.14 10.56
C LEU A 125 -0.09 -24.60 10.84
N GLU A 126 0.95 -25.14 10.22
CA GLU A 126 1.44 -26.49 10.49
C GLU A 126 1.82 -26.66 11.97
N ARG A 127 2.59 -25.75 12.53
CA ARG A 127 3.02 -25.77 13.95
C ARG A 127 1.85 -25.72 14.93
N ILE A 128 0.85 -24.87 14.68
CA ILE A 128 -0.33 -24.70 15.55
C ILE A 128 -1.21 -25.96 15.50
N LEU A 129 -1.40 -26.52 14.31
CA LEU A 129 -2.31 -27.65 14.07
C LEU A 129 -1.65 -29.03 14.24
N GLN A 130 -0.31 -29.08 14.44
CA GLN A 130 0.44 -30.32 14.57
C GLN A 130 -0.10 -31.26 15.67
N LYS A 131 -0.49 -30.71 16.83
CA LYS A 131 -1.02 -31.50 17.96
C LYS A 131 -2.32 -32.22 17.64
N LYS A 132 -3.06 -31.73 16.64
CA LYS A 132 -4.33 -32.30 16.19
C LYS A 132 -4.18 -33.21 14.97
N GLN A 133 -2.95 -33.43 14.50
CA GLN A 133 -2.65 -34.24 13.31
C GLN A 133 -3.49 -33.83 12.10
N VAL A 134 -3.70 -32.51 11.92
CA VAL A 134 -4.40 -31.96 10.75
C VAL A 134 -3.54 -32.17 9.51
N HIS A 135 -4.14 -32.62 8.43
CA HIS A 135 -3.50 -32.78 7.13
C HIS A 135 -3.56 -31.46 6.35
N PHE A 136 -2.62 -31.28 5.43
CA PHE A 136 -2.56 -30.08 4.59
C PHE A 136 -2.67 -30.45 3.11
N SER A 137 -3.55 -29.77 2.36
CA SER A 137 -3.69 -29.85 0.91
C SER A 137 -3.36 -28.49 0.31
N VAL A 138 -2.08 -28.32 -0.13
CA VAL A 138 -1.51 -27.01 -0.52
C VAL A 138 -1.33 -26.84 -2.04
N ASN A 139 -1.75 -27.80 -2.84
CA ASN A 139 -1.54 -27.79 -4.29
C ASN A 139 -2.83 -27.60 -5.10
N GLU A 140 -3.94 -27.24 -4.45
CA GLU A 140 -5.27 -27.20 -5.04
C GLU A 140 -5.80 -25.79 -5.15
N ASP A 141 -5.89 -25.23 -6.34
CA ASP A 141 -6.63 -24.00 -6.63
C ASP A 141 -8.12 -24.31 -6.82
N LEU A 142 -8.84 -24.54 -5.71
CA LEU A 142 -10.26 -24.90 -5.77
C LEU A 142 -11.14 -23.73 -6.25
N ILE A 143 -10.70 -22.48 -6.05
CA ILE A 143 -11.42 -21.30 -6.54
C ILE A 143 -11.30 -21.24 -8.07
N GLY A 144 -10.11 -21.46 -8.62
CA GLY A 144 -9.90 -21.52 -10.07
C GLY A 144 -10.77 -22.56 -10.76
N ASN A 145 -11.03 -23.69 -10.08
CA ASN A 145 -11.87 -24.78 -10.64
C ASN A 145 -13.37 -24.44 -10.74
N ILE A 146 -13.83 -23.40 -10.03
CA ILE A 146 -15.25 -22.98 -10.01
C ILE A 146 -15.47 -21.59 -10.59
N TRP A 147 -14.40 -20.90 -11.01
CA TRP A 147 -14.46 -19.56 -11.57
C TRP A 147 -14.30 -19.58 -13.09
N ASP A 148 -15.40 -19.92 -13.80
CA ASP A 148 -15.40 -20.16 -15.26
C ASP A 148 -14.92 -18.94 -16.08
N ASP A 149 -15.22 -17.71 -15.62
CA ASP A 149 -14.87 -16.44 -16.25
C ASP A 149 -13.69 -15.74 -15.56
N ARG A 150 -12.81 -16.49 -14.91
CA ARG A 150 -11.61 -15.94 -14.26
C ARG A 150 -10.76 -15.18 -15.26
N PRO A 151 -10.41 -13.89 -14.98
CA PRO A 151 -9.49 -13.16 -15.82
C PRO A 151 -8.17 -13.92 -16.05
N ALA A 152 -7.54 -13.75 -17.21
CA ALA A 152 -6.20 -14.28 -17.46
C ALA A 152 -5.16 -13.57 -16.57
N LEU A 153 -4.01 -14.19 -16.36
CA LEU A 153 -2.84 -13.49 -15.80
C LEU A 153 -2.50 -12.29 -16.68
N SER A 154 -2.23 -11.15 -16.04
CA SER A 154 -1.84 -9.93 -16.75
C SER A 154 -0.54 -10.13 -17.53
N CYS A 155 -0.38 -9.39 -18.61
CA CYS A 155 0.79 -9.37 -19.45
C CYS A 155 0.91 -8.01 -20.13
N GLU A 156 1.02 -6.95 -19.32
CA GLU A 156 1.11 -5.59 -19.79
C GLU A 156 2.54 -5.24 -20.25
N PRO A 157 2.68 -4.32 -21.23
CA PRO A 157 4.00 -3.93 -21.74
C PRO A 157 4.95 -3.43 -20.64
N VAL A 158 6.19 -3.92 -20.69
CA VAL A 158 7.25 -3.51 -19.78
C VAL A 158 8.01 -2.30 -20.31
N MET A 159 8.20 -1.31 -19.44
CA MET A 159 8.97 -0.10 -19.67
C MET A 159 10.30 -0.18 -18.90
N GLU A 160 11.40 0.21 -19.55
CA GLU A 160 12.68 0.45 -18.89
C GLU A 160 12.71 1.84 -18.26
N LEU A 161 13.05 1.92 -16.97
CA LEU A 161 13.26 3.19 -16.28
C LEU A 161 14.74 3.57 -16.42
N SER A 162 15.03 4.60 -17.20
CA SER A 162 16.41 5.04 -17.45
C SER A 162 17.09 5.58 -16.18
N GLU A 163 18.42 5.58 -16.16
CA GLU A 163 19.22 6.13 -15.04
C GLU A 163 18.92 7.61 -14.74
N LYS A 164 18.46 8.38 -15.75
CA LYS A 164 18.00 9.75 -15.55
C LYS A 164 16.92 9.84 -14.45
N TRP A 165 16.06 8.83 -14.39
CA TRP A 165 14.98 8.75 -13.41
C TRP A 165 15.38 7.95 -12.18
N ALA A 166 16.01 6.79 -12.38
CA ALA A 166 16.37 5.88 -11.29
C ALA A 166 17.60 6.33 -10.48
N GLY A 167 18.42 7.25 -10.99
CA GLY A 167 19.63 7.77 -10.35
C GLY A 167 20.76 6.76 -10.18
N ARG A 168 20.51 5.47 -10.45
CA ARG A 168 21.49 4.37 -10.34
C ARG A 168 21.27 3.35 -11.44
N SER A 169 22.37 2.83 -11.97
CA SER A 169 22.30 1.75 -12.95
C SER A 169 21.80 0.44 -12.35
N ARG A 170 21.17 -0.38 -13.17
CA ARG A 170 20.80 -1.76 -12.82
C ARG A 170 22.02 -2.58 -12.39
N ALA A 171 23.13 -2.42 -13.10
CA ALA A 171 24.38 -3.11 -12.80
C ALA A 171 24.94 -2.78 -11.40
N ASP A 172 24.83 -1.51 -10.95
CA ASP A 172 25.27 -1.11 -9.61
C ASP A 172 24.38 -1.68 -8.51
N LYS A 173 23.07 -1.69 -8.73
CA LYS A 173 22.11 -2.30 -7.79
C LYS A 173 22.37 -3.81 -7.66
N ILE A 174 22.52 -4.53 -8.77
CA ILE A 174 22.83 -5.97 -8.78
C ILE A 174 24.14 -6.25 -8.04
N ARG A 175 25.17 -5.43 -8.26
CA ARG A 175 26.47 -5.59 -7.58
C ARG A 175 26.33 -5.42 -6.07
N GLU A 176 25.55 -4.44 -5.61
CA GLU A 176 25.26 -4.24 -4.19
C GLU A 176 24.55 -5.47 -3.60
N ILE A 177 23.51 -5.98 -4.27
CA ILE A 177 22.76 -7.13 -3.76
C ILE A 177 23.62 -8.40 -3.74
N ARG A 178 24.49 -8.61 -4.73
CA ARG A 178 25.49 -9.71 -4.70
C ARG A 178 26.44 -9.60 -3.50
N SER A 179 26.90 -8.38 -3.16
CA SER A 179 27.73 -8.17 -1.98
C SER A 179 26.99 -8.55 -0.70
N LYS A 180 25.74 -8.08 -0.55
CA LYS A 180 24.90 -8.41 0.60
C LYS A 180 24.60 -9.91 0.70
N LEU A 181 24.36 -10.59 -0.42
CA LEU A 181 24.14 -12.03 -0.48
C LEU A 181 25.38 -12.78 0.05
N LYS A 182 26.58 -12.39 -0.38
CA LYS A 182 27.84 -12.95 0.09
C LYS A 182 28.06 -12.72 1.59
N GLU A 183 27.73 -11.54 2.11
CA GLU A 183 27.78 -11.24 3.56
C GLU A 183 26.85 -12.15 4.37
N LYS A 184 25.71 -12.56 3.81
CA LYS A 184 24.78 -13.54 4.40
C LYS A 184 25.32 -14.98 4.33
N GLY A 185 26.39 -15.23 3.59
CA GLY A 185 26.97 -16.58 3.39
C GLY A 185 26.07 -17.48 2.54
N ALA A 186 25.30 -16.90 1.64
CA ALA A 186 24.41 -17.60 0.72
C ALA A 186 24.95 -17.59 -0.72
N ASP A 187 24.54 -18.58 -1.51
CA ASP A 187 24.94 -18.75 -2.91
C ASP A 187 23.88 -18.26 -3.89
N LEU A 188 22.60 -18.35 -3.50
CA LEU A 188 21.46 -17.94 -4.32
C LEU A 188 20.52 -17.04 -3.52
N PHE A 189 19.98 -16.03 -4.17
CA PHE A 189 18.89 -15.21 -3.65
C PHE A 189 17.64 -15.41 -4.51
N ILE A 190 16.56 -15.86 -3.90
CA ILE A 190 15.23 -15.96 -4.54
C ILE A 190 14.42 -14.77 -4.09
N LEU A 191 13.99 -13.94 -5.04
CA LEU A 191 13.20 -12.75 -4.83
C LEU A 191 11.86 -12.88 -5.56
N THR A 192 10.77 -12.68 -4.84
CA THR A 192 9.40 -12.78 -5.37
C THR A 192 8.64 -11.47 -5.31
N SER A 193 9.03 -10.53 -4.45
CA SER A 193 8.36 -9.23 -4.33
C SER A 193 8.50 -8.42 -5.61
N LEU A 194 7.37 -8.10 -6.23
CA LEU A 194 7.32 -7.51 -7.57
C LEU A 194 7.95 -6.12 -7.63
N ASP A 195 7.72 -5.29 -6.61
CA ASP A 195 8.29 -3.95 -6.48
C ASP A 195 9.81 -3.98 -6.25
N ASP A 196 10.30 -4.96 -5.50
CA ASP A 196 11.74 -5.19 -5.31
C ASP A 196 12.43 -5.60 -6.61
N ILE A 197 11.81 -6.48 -7.39
CA ILE A 197 12.31 -6.88 -8.72
C ILE A 197 12.30 -5.69 -9.69
N ALA A 198 11.20 -4.94 -9.72
CA ALA A 198 11.05 -3.76 -10.55
C ALA A 198 12.09 -2.68 -10.21
N TRP A 199 12.34 -2.44 -8.91
CA TRP A 199 13.40 -1.54 -8.45
C TRP A 199 14.79 -2.03 -8.83
N LEU A 200 15.10 -3.31 -8.58
CA LEU A 200 16.43 -3.88 -8.84
C LEU A 200 16.79 -3.81 -10.32
N LEU A 201 15.83 -4.11 -11.18
CA LEU A 201 16.03 -4.19 -12.63
C LEU A 201 15.75 -2.88 -13.38
N ASN A 202 15.36 -1.81 -12.70
CA ASN A 202 14.91 -0.57 -13.33
C ASN A 202 13.86 -0.82 -14.44
N ILE A 203 12.87 -1.65 -14.15
CA ILE A 203 11.73 -1.91 -15.03
C ILE A 203 10.43 -1.50 -14.35
N ARG A 204 9.45 -1.13 -15.15
CA ARG A 204 8.08 -0.87 -14.71
C ARG A 204 7.11 -1.56 -15.66
N GLY A 205 5.98 -1.99 -15.14
CA GLY A 205 4.89 -2.57 -15.90
C GLY A 205 3.56 -2.03 -15.41
N ASN A 206 2.49 -2.74 -15.70
CA ASN A 206 1.15 -2.38 -15.24
C ASN A 206 0.30 -3.62 -14.99
N ASP A 207 0.93 -4.70 -14.53
CA ASP A 207 0.26 -5.97 -14.29
C ASP A 207 -0.69 -5.94 -13.09
N ILE A 208 -0.49 -4.99 -12.19
CA ILE A 208 -1.39 -4.71 -11.07
C ILE A 208 -1.90 -3.27 -11.21
N HIS A 209 -3.21 -3.11 -11.09
CA HIS A 209 -3.85 -1.80 -11.16
C HIS A 209 -3.24 -0.81 -10.16
N CYS A 210 -2.88 0.37 -10.62
CA CYS A 210 -2.18 1.42 -9.85
C CYS A 210 -0.81 1.01 -9.25
N CYS A 211 -0.27 -0.15 -9.61
CA CYS A 211 1.06 -0.58 -9.18
C CYS A 211 1.92 -0.84 -10.41
N PRO A 212 2.95 -0.04 -10.69
CA PRO A 212 3.73 -0.16 -11.93
C PRO A 212 4.77 -1.29 -11.85
N VAL A 213 4.31 -2.51 -11.62
CA VAL A 213 5.11 -3.73 -11.45
C VAL A 213 4.85 -4.74 -12.57
N VAL A 214 5.72 -5.74 -12.65
CA VAL A 214 5.68 -6.83 -13.62
C VAL A 214 5.57 -8.16 -12.88
N LEU A 215 4.61 -9.01 -13.22
CA LEU A 215 4.52 -10.37 -12.68
C LEU A 215 5.80 -11.14 -13.00
N SER A 216 6.62 -11.40 -11.98
CA SER A 216 7.97 -11.95 -12.16
C SER A 216 8.51 -12.63 -10.92
N TYR A 217 9.40 -13.59 -11.14
CA TYR A 217 10.29 -14.12 -10.11
C TYR A 217 11.73 -13.87 -10.52
N LEU A 218 12.63 -13.76 -9.54
CA LEU A 218 14.03 -13.52 -9.82
C LEU A 218 14.89 -14.46 -8.98
N VAL A 219 15.90 -15.04 -9.62
CA VAL A 219 16.98 -15.78 -8.93
C VAL A 219 18.32 -15.17 -9.31
N LEU A 220 19.05 -14.75 -8.30
CA LEU A 220 20.38 -14.15 -8.41
C LEU A 220 21.43 -15.07 -7.79
N ASP A 221 22.53 -15.29 -8.50
CA ASP A 221 23.77 -15.86 -7.97
C ASP A 221 25.00 -14.98 -8.29
N ASP A 222 26.20 -15.45 -7.99
CA ASP A 222 27.44 -14.70 -8.23
C ASP A 222 27.66 -14.35 -9.72
N SER A 223 27.17 -15.17 -10.65
CA SER A 223 27.45 -15.10 -12.09
C SER A 223 26.24 -14.72 -12.93
N GLU A 224 25.06 -15.21 -12.58
CA GLU A 224 23.85 -15.09 -13.37
C GLU A 224 22.72 -14.40 -12.61
N LEU A 225 21.82 -13.80 -13.36
CA LEU A 225 20.52 -13.35 -12.90
C LEU A 225 19.47 -13.89 -13.85
N ARG A 226 18.54 -14.68 -13.29
CA ARG A 226 17.45 -15.32 -14.00
C ARG A 226 16.16 -14.63 -13.66
N LEU A 227 15.47 -14.09 -14.68
CA LEU A 227 14.19 -13.43 -14.57
C LEU A 227 13.11 -14.33 -15.20
N PHE A 228 12.14 -14.77 -14.39
CA PHE A 228 11.04 -15.62 -14.82
C PHE A 228 9.80 -14.74 -15.04
N VAL A 229 9.37 -14.59 -16.30
CA VAL A 229 8.32 -13.64 -16.71
C VAL A 229 7.52 -14.17 -17.90
N ASN A 230 6.40 -13.51 -18.19
CA ASN A 230 5.76 -13.64 -19.49
C ASN A 230 6.56 -12.83 -20.52
N GLU A 231 7.34 -13.52 -21.35
CA GLU A 231 8.22 -12.92 -22.35
C GLU A 231 7.50 -11.96 -23.32
N LYS A 232 6.21 -12.16 -23.55
CA LYS A 232 5.41 -11.33 -24.47
C LYS A 232 5.25 -9.88 -24.00
N ALA A 233 5.41 -9.63 -22.69
CA ALA A 233 5.36 -8.28 -22.12
C ALA A 233 6.60 -7.43 -22.50
N PHE A 234 7.70 -8.07 -22.94
CA PHE A 234 8.99 -7.44 -23.16
C PHE A 234 9.23 -7.16 -24.64
N SER A 235 9.45 -5.89 -25.00
CA SER A 235 9.91 -5.52 -26.34
C SER A 235 11.34 -6.01 -26.59
N ASP A 236 11.74 -6.14 -27.84
CA ASP A 236 13.10 -6.55 -28.22
C ASP A 236 14.16 -5.62 -27.62
N SER A 237 13.89 -4.31 -27.59
CA SER A 237 14.81 -3.33 -27.00
C SER A 237 15.02 -3.54 -25.49
N VAL A 238 13.96 -3.85 -24.74
CA VAL A 238 14.07 -4.15 -23.30
C VAL A 238 14.81 -5.47 -23.07
N LYS A 239 14.53 -6.51 -23.88
CA LYS A 239 15.25 -7.80 -23.82
C LYS A 239 16.75 -7.62 -24.09
N GLU A 240 17.12 -6.83 -25.11
CA GLU A 240 18.51 -6.53 -25.41
C GLU A 240 19.21 -5.77 -24.25
N ALA A 241 18.54 -4.79 -23.66
CA ALA A 241 19.05 -4.04 -22.52
C ALA A 241 19.30 -4.96 -21.30
N LEU A 242 18.35 -5.84 -20.97
CA LEU A 242 18.49 -6.81 -19.90
C LEU A 242 19.64 -7.80 -20.19
N SER A 243 19.71 -8.32 -21.40
CA SER A 243 20.77 -9.25 -21.82
C SER A 243 22.17 -8.65 -21.74
N LYS A 244 22.34 -7.36 -22.09
CA LYS A 244 23.62 -6.63 -21.94
C LYS A 244 24.09 -6.55 -20.50
N ASP A 245 23.16 -6.52 -19.55
CA ASP A 245 23.44 -6.50 -18.11
C ASP A 245 23.54 -7.92 -17.49
N GLY A 246 23.56 -8.96 -18.34
CA GLY A 246 23.72 -10.36 -17.89
C GLY A 246 22.45 -10.98 -17.29
N ILE A 247 21.28 -10.47 -17.67
CA ILE A 247 19.98 -10.98 -17.19
C ILE A 247 19.40 -11.91 -18.26
N ALA A 248 19.15 -13.16 -17.87
CA ALA A 248 18.51 -14.17 -18.72
C ALA A 248 17.01 -14.27 -18.40
N ILE A 249 16.17 -14.27 -19.46
CA ILE A 249 14.72 -14.36 -19.35
C ILE A 249 14.28 -15.81 -19.52
N TYR A 250 13.37 -16.27 -18.66
CA TYR A 250 12.78 -17.60 -18.63
C TYR A 250 11.24 -17.50 -18.55
N PRO A 251 10.48 -18.53 -19.00
CA PRO A 251 9.03 -18.57 -18.81
C PRO A 251 8.64 -18.47 -17.33
N TYR A 252 7.56 -17.74 -17.06
CA TYR A 252 7.10 -17.40 -15.69
C TYR A 252 6.97 -18.60 -14.76
N ASP A 253 6.32 -19.68 -15.21
CA ASP A 253 6.07 -20.87 -14.39
C ASP A 253 7.31 -21.76 -14.22
N ASP A 254 8.37 -21.57 -15.01
CA ASP A 254 9.59 -22.40 -14.96
C ASP A 254 10.34 -22.22 -13.64
N ILE A 255 10.04 -21.19 -12.83
CA ILE A 255 10.61 -21.01 -11.50
C ILE A 255 10.40 -22.24 -10.61
N TYR A 256 9.22 -22.86 -10.63
CA TYR A 256 8.91 -24.05 -9.83
C TYR A 256 9.72 -25.27 -10.26
N THR A 257 10.02 -25.41 -11.54
CA THR A 257 10.90 -26.46 -12.07
C THR A 257 12.37 -26.14 -11.75
N TYR A 258 12.77 -24.89 -11.90
CA TYR A 258 14.15 -24.45 -11.62
C TYR A 258 14.54 -24.70 -10.16
N VAL A 259 13.72 -24.32 -9.19
CA VAL A 259 14.07 -24.50 -7.78
C VAL A 259 14.24 -25.96 -7.37
N GLN A 260 13.61 -26.91 -8.07
CA GLN A 260 13.80 -28.35 -7.85
C GLN A 260 15.18 -28.85 -8.29
N THR A 261 15.88 -28.08 -9.14
CA THR A 261 17.22 -28.44 -9.66
C THR A 261 18.36 -27.84 -8.84
N ILE A 262 18.06 -27.08 -7.78
CA ILE A 262 19.09 -26.46 -6.93
C ILE A 262 19.94 -27.56 -6.26
N PRO A 263 21.28 -27.54 -6.45
CA PRO A 263 22.15 -28.51 -5.85
C PRO A 263 22.18 -28.44 -4.32
N GLU A 264 22.32 -29.57 -3.63
CA GLU A 264 22.23 -29.68 -2.18
C GLU A 264 23.35 -28.92 -1.42
N GLU A 265 24.50 -28.71 -2.05
CA GLU A 265 25.61 -27.94 -1.48
C GLU A 265 25.34 -26.41 -1.50
N LYS A 266 24.34 -25.94 -2.23
CA LYS A 266 23.99 -24.52 -2.32
C LYS A 266 23.17 -24.07 -1.12
N LYS A 267 23.43 -22.83 -0.70
CA LYS A 267 22.63 -22.12 0.32
C LYS A 267 21.74 -21.08 -0.37
N VAL A 268 20.46 -21.18 -0.14
CA VAL A 268 19.45 -20.27 -0.70
C VAL A 268 19.05 -19.25 0.36
N PHE A 269 19.17 -17.97 0.04
CA PHE A 269 18.60 -16.89 0.84
C PHE A 269 17.26 -16.46 0.26
N LEU A 270 16.25 -16.34 1.10
CA LEU A 270 14.91 -15.85 0.74
C LEU A 270 14.19 -15.31 1.97
N SER A 271 13.09 -14.57 1.77
CA SER A 271 12.20 -14.15 2.84
C SER A 271 10.98 -15.08 2.88
N ARG A 272 10.84 -15.87 3.97
CA ARG A 272 9.69 -16.77 4.13
C ARG A 272 8.36 -16.05 4.26
N SER A 273 8.36 -14.81 4.70
CA SER A 273 7.16 -13.97 4.78
C SER A 273 6.68 -13.49 3.40
N ASN A 274 7.57 -13.42 2.39
CA ASN A 274 7.23 -12.98 1.04
C ASN A 274 7.10 -14.13 0.04
N VAL A 275 7.95 -15.16 0.18
CA VAL A 275 7.96 -16.30 -0.76
C VAL A 275 6.80 -17.25 -0.45
N ASN A 276 6.03 -17.61 -1.46
CA ASN A 276 4.89 -18.51 -1.29
C ASN A 276 5.32 -19.94 -0.89
N SER A 277 4.46 -20.63 -0.14
CA SER A 277 4.75 -21.93 0.46
C SER A 277 4.99 -23.03 -0.58
N ARG A 278 4.32 -22.96 -1.74
CA ARG A 278 4.53 -23.93 -2.82
C ARG A 278 5.94 -23.80 -3.41
N LEU A 279 6.44 -22.59 -3.58
CA LEU A 279 7.80 -22.37 -4.10
C LEU A 279 8.84 -22.93 -3.13
N VAL A 280 8.72 -22.61 -1.84
CA VAL A 280 9.64 -23.11 -0.80
C VAL A 280 9.58 -24.64 -0.70
N SER A 281 8.39 -25.23 -0.72
CA SER A 281 8.22 -26.68 -0.66
C SER A 281 8.74 -27.41 -1.91
N SER A 282 8.92 -26.69 -3.03
CA SER A 282 9.51 -27.23 -4.27
C SER A 282 11.03 -27.29 -4.24
N ILE A 283 11.68 -26.58 -3.30
CA ILE A 283 13.14 -26.65 -3.09
C ILE A 283 13.48 -28.00 -2.45
N PRO A 284 14.52 -28.73 -2.92
CA PRO A 284 14.92 -30.00 -2.31
C PRO A 284 15.20 -29.85 -0.81
N LYS A 285 14.68 -30.76 0.01
CA LYS A 285 14.84 -30.72 1.48
C LYS A 285 16.29 -30.78 1.97
N THR A 286 17.21 -31.20 1.11
CA THR A 286 18.66 -31.26 1.38
C THR A 286 19.34 -29.88 1.23
N VAL A 287 18.69 -28.93 0.52
CA VAL A 287 19.20 -27.56 0.33
C VAL A 287 19.01 -26.75 1.62
N THR A 288 20.07 -26.06 2.02
CA THR A 288 20.00 -25.14 3.17
C THR A 288 19.31 -23.84 2.78
N ILE A 289 18.21 -23.51 3.44
CA ILE A 289 17.51 -22.22 3.29
C ILE A 289 17.91 -21.30 4.45
N LEU A 290 18.39 -20.12 4.12
CA LEU A 290 18.66 -19.01 5.04
C LEU A 290 17.53 -18.01 4.92
N ASP A 291 16.80 -17.81 6.01
CA ASP A 291 15.67 -16.89 6.06
C ASP A 291 16.09 -15.49 6.50
N GLY A 292 15.40 -14.47 5.98
CA GLY A 292 15.60 -13.08 6.37
C GLY A 292 14.86 -12.11 5.47
N GLU A 293 14.90 -10.82 5.84
CA GLU A 293 14.29 -9.76 5.03
C GLU A 293 14.96 -9.68 3.64
N ASN A 294 14.18 -9.32 2.63
CA ASN A 294 14.69 -9.12 1.28
C ASN A 294 15.87 -8.16 1.28
N LEU A 295 16.99 -8.56 0.63
CA LEU A 295 18.21 -7.75 0.55
C LEU A 295 18.00 -6.41 -0.16
N THR A 296 16.92 -6.27 -0.91
CA THR A 296 16.49 -5.10 -1.67
C THR A 296 15.67 -4.12 -0.84
N LEU A 297 15.02 -4.57 0.23
CA LEU A 297 14.02 -3.81 1.00
C LEU A 297 14.56 -2.45 1.47
N LEU A 298 15.63 -2.45 2.24
CA LEU A 298 16.20 -1.21 2.76
C LEU A 298 16.87 -0.33 1.69
N PRO A 299 17.67 -0.86 0.73
CA PRO A 299 18.21 -0.08 -0.37
C PRO A 299 17.15 0.60 -1.24
N LYS A 300 15.98 -0.01 -1.43
CA LYS A 300 14.84 0.55 -2.16
C LYS A 300 14.15 1.66 -1.38
N ALA A 301 13.96 1.48 -0.07
CA ALA A 301 13.31 2.46 0.80
C ALA A 301 14.13 3.75 0.93
N ILE A 302 15.45 3.67 0.91
CA ILE A 302 16.36 4.83 0.97
C ILE A 302 16.53 5.40 -0.45
N LYS A 303 15.73 6.42 -0.78
CA LYS A 303 15.80 7.09 -2.08
C LYS A 303 17.13 7.82 -2.23
N ASN A 304 17.78 7.63 -3.38
CA ASN A 304 18.99 8.36 -3.72
C ASN A 304 18.68 9.84 -4.01
N GLU A 305 19.72 10.65 -4.16
CA GLU A 305 19.55 12.11 -4.37
C GLU A 305 18.74 12.44 -5.63
N THR A 306 18.93 11.69 -6.72
CA THR A 306 18.19 11.87 -7.97
C THR A 306 16.71 11.52 -7.77
N GLU A 307 16.40 10.41 -7.13
CA GLU A 307 15.03 10.01 -6.82
C GLU A 307 14.34 11.05 -5.93
N VAL A 308 15.00 11.55 -4.87
CA VAL A 308 14.45 12.60 -4.00
C VAL A 308 14.20 13.91 -4.76
N GLN A 309 15.12 14.31 -5.67
CA GLN A 309 14.92 15.52 -6.45
C GLN A 309 13.79 15.37 -7.48
N ASN A 310 13.66 14.19 -8.07
CA ASN A 310 12.57 13.86 -8.97
C ASN A 310 11.23 13.86 -8.22
N GLU A 311 11.15 13.22 -7.03
CA GLU A 311 9.94 13.25 -6.19
C GLU A 311 9.48 14.68 -5.87
N LYS A 312 10.40 15.60 -5.58
CA LYS A 312 10.05 17.03 -5.43
C LYS A 312 9.40 17.60 -6.69
N THR A 313 9.83 17.16 -7.87
CA THR A 313 9.25 17.58 -9.16
C THR A 313 7.86 16.97 -9.36
N ALA A 314 7.68 15.67 -9.04
CA ALA A 314 6.38 15.00 -9.09
C ALA A 314 5.37 15.72 -8.19
N HIS A 315 5.76 16.07 -6.97
CA HIS A 315 4.89 16.76 -6.01
C HIS A 315 4.57 18.22 -6.40
N ILE A 316 5.43 18.91 -7.15
CA ILE A 316 5.08 20.21 -7.74
C ILE A 316 3.99 20.01 -8.81
N LYS A 317 4.16 19.05 -9.73
CA LYS A 317 3.18 18.76 -10.79
C LYS A 317 1.83 18.37 -10.20
N ASP A 318 1.84 17.45 -9.24
CA ASP A 318 0.62 17.00 -8.58
C ASP A 318 -0.02 18.10 -7.73
N GLY A 319 0.80 18.91 -7.04
CA GLY A 319 0.34 20.08 -6.31
C GLY A 319 -0.36 21.11 -7.19
N VAL A 320 0.14 21.33 -8.40
CA VAL A 320 -0.52 22.17 -9.42
C VAL A 320 -1.88 21.59 -9.82
N ALA A 321 -1.95 20.27 -10.09
CA ALA A 321 -3.19 19.61 -10.44
C ALA A 321 -4.23 19.69 -9.30
N MET A 322 -3.81 19.41 -8.06
CA MET A 322 -4.66 19.48 -6.87
C MET A 322 -5.16 20.89 -6.58
N VAL A 323 -4.29 21.92 -6.67
CA VAL A 323 -4.68 23.32 -6.47
C VAL A 323 -5.71 23.76 -7.50
N LYS A 324 -5.52 23.44 -8.79
CA LYS A 324 -6.49 23.71 -9.86
C LYS A 324 -7.81 22.99 -9.60
N PHE A 325 -7.75 21.75 -9.16
CA PHE A 325 -8.95 20.96 -8.86
C PHE A 325 -9.72 21.52 -7.66
N ILE A 326 -9.06 21.84 -6.54
CA ILE A 326 -9.72 22.41 -5.35
C ILE A 326 -10.35 23.78 -5.69
N HIS A 327 -9.63 24.63 -6.43
CA HIS A 327 -10.18 25.90 -6.93
C HIS A 327 -11.42 25.66 -7.80
N TRP A 328 -11.35 24.74 -8.77
CA TRP A 328 -12.47 24.38 -9.62
C TRP A 328 -13.66 23.84 -8.81
N LEU A 329 -13.42 22.96 -7.86
CA LEU A 329 -14.44 22.35 -7.01
C LEU A 329 -15.19 23.41 -6.20
N LYS A 330 -14.45 24.26 -5.45
CA LYS A 330 -15.04 25.35 -4.63
C LYS A 330 -15.80 26.38 -5.48
N LYS A 331 -15.34 26.63 -6.71
CA LYS A 331 -16.00 27.56 -7.65
C LYS A 331 -17.32 27.02 -8.20
N ASN A 332 -17.47 25.71 -8.34
CA ASN A 332 -18.54 25.07 -9.10
C ASN A 332 -19.54 24.27 -8.25
N VAL A 333 -19.19 23.83 -7.04
CA VAL A 333 -20.12 23.16 -6.13
C VAL A 333 -21.36 24.04 -5.87
N GLY A 334 -22.55 23.43 -5.96
CA GLY A 334 -23.82 24.14 -5.86
C GLY A 334 -24.26 24.91 -7.12
N LYS A 335 -23.40 25.04 -8.15
CA LYS A 335 -23.76 25.67 -9.44
C LYS A 335 -23.97 24.66 -10.54
N GLN A 336 -23.34 23.51 -10.46
CA GLN A 336 -23.52 22.37 -11.36
C GLN A 336 -23.53 21.07 -10.55
N LYS A 337 -24.09 20.01 -11.12
CA LYS A 337 -24.09 18.71 -10.48
C LYS A 337 -22.67 18.13 -10.53
N ILE A 338 -22.05 17.99 -9.37
CA ILE A 338 -20.78 17.31 -9.17
C ILE A 338 -21.04 16.14 -8.22
N THR A 339 -20.56 14.95 -8.54
CA THR A 339 -20.65 13.75 -7.69
C THR A 339 -19.26 13.30 -7.29
N GLU A 340 -19.16 12.38 -6.36
CA GLU A 340 -17.87 11.80 -5.94
C GLU A 340 -17.08 11.24 -7.14
N LEU A 341 -17.73 10.45 -8.00
CA LEU A 341 -17.11 9.91 -9.22
C LEU A 341 -16.71 11.01 -10.21
N SER A 342 -17.61 11.97 -10.50
CA SER A 342 -17.29 13.04 -11.45
C SER A 342 -16.22 14.01 -10.92
N ALA A 343 -16.06 14.13 -9.61
CA ALA A 343 -14.98 14.88 -9.01
C ALA A 343 -13.63 14.13 -9.15
N ALA A 344 -13.63 12.81 -8.99
CA ALA A 344 -12.47 11.97 -9.23
C ALA A 344 -12.01 12.05 -10.71
N ASP A 345 -12.96 11.95 -11.66
CA ASP A 345 -12.68 12.11 -13.09
C ASP A 345 -12.08 13.49 -13.40
N LYS A 346 -12.61 14.53 -12.77
CA LYS A 346 -12.10 15.90 -12.97
C LYS A 346 -10.68 16.09 -12.43
N LEU A 347 -10.37 15.49 -11.31
CA LEU A 347 -8.99 15.50 -10.79
C LEU A 347 -8.05 14.74 -11.74
N TYR A 348 -8.49 13.59 -12.26
CA TYR A 348 -7.72 12.83 -13.25
C TYR A 348 -7.42 13.67 -14.50
N GLU A 349 -8.37 14.49 -15.00
CA GLU A 349 -8.14 15.42 -16.11
C GLU A 349 -7.01 16.42 -15.80
N PHE A 350 -6.97 17.00 -14.58
CA PHE A 350 -5.92 17.94 -14.19
C PHE A 350 -4.56 17.26 -14.03
N ARG A 351 -4.52 16.03 -13.53
CA ARG A 351 -3.30 15.21 -13.41
C ARG A 351 -2.79 14.78 -14.77
N SER A 352 -3.66 14.32 -15.66
CA SER A 352 -3.28 13.86 -17.01
C SER A 352 -2.77 14.99 -17.91
N ALA A 353 -3.07 16.24 -17.57
CA ALA A 353 -2.50 17.41 -18.23
C ALA A 353 -1.06 17.73 -17.79
N GLN A 354 -0.55 17.08 -16.74
CA GLN A 354 0.83 17.24 -16.31
C GLN A 354 1.75 16.34 -17.13
N GLU A 355 2.94 16.86 -17.42
CA GLU A 355 3.96 16.10 -18.16
C GLU A 355 4.40 14.86 -17.40
N ASN A 356 4.60 13.75 -18.11
CA ASN A 356 5.05 12.45 -17.58
C ASN A 356 4.09 11.76 -16.59
N PHE A 357 2.83 12.16 -16.53
CA PHE A 357 1.83 11.44 -15.76
C PHE A 357 1.63 10.02 -16.32
N GLN A 358 1.62 9.02 -15.42
CA GLN A 358 1.54 7.60 -15.77
C GLN A 358 0.21 6.94 -15.31
N GLY A 359 -0.61 7.64 -14.55
CA GLY A 359 -1.86 7.13 -13.98
C GLY A 359 -1.98 7.43 -12.49
N ASN A 360 -3.09 7.03 -11.89
CA ASN A 360 -3.28 7.14 -10.44
C ASN A 360 -2.34 6.17 -9.70
N SER A 361 -1.89 6.54 -8.51
CA SER A 361 -1.11 5.67 -7.61
C SER A 361 -1.99 4.71 -6.81
N PHE A 362 -3.28 5.02 -6.69
CA PHE A 362 -4.36 4.16 -6.15
C PHE A 362 -5.71 4.70 -6.62
N ASP A 363 -6.78 3.93 -6.39
CA ASP A 363 -8.14 4.38 -6.71
C ASP A 363 -8.51 5.59 -5.85
N PRO A 364 -8.90 6.74 -6.44
CA PRO A 364 -9.13 7.96 -5.70
C PRO A 364 -10.30 7.82 -4.73
N ILE A 365 -10.11 8.28 -3.51
CA ILE A 365 -11.12 8.42 -2.48
C ILE A 365 -11.65 9.84 -2.53
N ILE A 366 -12.86 10.03 -3.03
CA ILE A 366 -13.60 11.29 -2.91
C ILE A 366 -14.84 10.98 -2.07
N ALA A 367 -14.81 11.33 -0.81
CA ALA A 367 -15.80 10.89 0.18
C ALA A 367 -16.51 12.08 0.82
N TYR A 368 -17.77 12.30 0.44
CA TYR A 368 -18.57 13.44 0.90
C TYR A 368 -19.39 13.10 2.16
N GLY A 369 -19.34 13.97 3.16
CA GLY A 369 -20.13 13.83 4.38
C GLY A 369 -19.86 12.51 5.10
N ALA A 370 -20.90 11.70 5.32
CA ALA A 370 -20.80 10.42 6.03
C ALA A 370 -19.89 9.38 5.35
N HIS A 371 -19.73 9.44 4.03
CA HIS A 371 -18.78 8.56 3.32
C HIS A 371 -17.34 8.78 3.76
N GLY A 372 -16.99 10.00 4.19
CA GLY A 372 -15.67 10.30 4.75
C GLY A 372 -15.33 9.52 6.01
N ALA A 373 -16.32 8.98 6.73
CA ALA A 373 -16.09 8.13 7.91
C ALA A 373 -15.62 6.71 7.54
N ILE A 374 -15.73 6.32 6.28
CA ILE A 374 -15.22 5.04 5.77
C ILE A 374 -13.81 5.27 5.28
N VAL A 375 -12.80 4.82 6.05
CA VAL A 375 -11.38 5.15 5.85
C VAL A 375 -10.89 4.90 4.43
N HIS A 376 -11.24 3.75 3.83
CA HIS A 376 -10.93 3.35 2.46
C HIS A 376 -12.20 3.30 1.60
N TYR A 377 -12.98 4.39 1.64
CA TYR A 377 -14.17 4.51 0.80
C TYR A 377 -13.77 4.48 -0.68
N SER A 378 -14.55 3.75 -1.46
CA SER A 378 -14.45 3.79 -2.93
C SER A 378 -15.86 3.97 -3.48
N ALA A 379 -16.11 5.10 -4.13
CA ALA A 379 -17.37 5.37 -4.76
C ALA A 379 -17.65 4.38 -5.90
N THR A 380 -18.86 3.84 -5.95
CA THR A 380 -19.36 3.01 -7.05
C THR A 380 -20.57 3.70 -7.70
N GLU A 381 -21.05 3.19 -8.81
CA GLU A 381 -22.27 3.74 -9.42
C GLU A 381 -23.48 3.74 -8.45
N GLU A 382 -23.54 2.73 -7.56
CA GLU A 382 -24.61 2.57 -6.58
C GLU A 382 -24.46 3.48 -5.36
N THR A 383 -23.21 3.75 -4.93
CA THR A 383 -22.94 4.56 -3.72
C THR A 383 -22.67 6.03 -4.02
N ASN A 384 -22.44 6.37 -5.28
CA ASN A 384 -22.08 7.70 -5.75
C ASN A 384 -23.15 8.76 -5.40
N ILE A 385 -22.77 9.78 -4.63
CA ILE A 385 -23.67 10.86 -4.22
C ILE A 385 -23.21 12.22 -4.76
N PRO A 386 -24.14 13.19 -4.90
CA PRO A 386 -23.77 14.56 -5.27
C PRO A 386 -23.09 15.29 -4.10
N LEU A 387 -22.07 16.08 -4.44
CA LEU A 387 -21.45 17.03 -3.54
C LEU A 387 -22.33 18.29 -3.44
N GLU A 388 -22.66 18.70 -2.22
CA GLU A 388 -23.47 19.87 -1.97
C GLU A 388 -22.63 21.02 -1.39
N PRO A 389 -23.05 22.31 -1.50
CA PRO A 389 -22.33 23.45 -0.96
C PRO A 389 -22.52 23.56 0.58
N LYS A 390 -22.15 22.52 1.31
CA LYS A 390 -22.16 22.41 2.78
C LYS A 390 -21.22 21.29 3.25
N GLY A 391 -20.74 21.37 4.50
CA GLY A 391 -19.98 20.31 5.14
C GLY A 391 -18.61 20.06 4.50
N LEU A 392 -18.11 18.84 4.66
CA LEU A 392 -16.77 18.42 4.31
C LEU A 392 -16.76 17.36 3.21
N VAL A 393 -15.76 17.42 2.33
CA VAL A 393 -15.35 16.32 1.45
C VAL A 393 -13.92 15.93 1.79
N LEU A 394 -13.71 14.65 2.11
CA LEU A 394 -12.38 14.05 2.25
C LEU A 394 -11.95 13.57 0.86
N MET A 395 -10.76 13.99 0.44
CA MET A 395 -10.18 13.64 -0.85
C MET A 395 -8.79 13.07 -0.62
N ASP A 396 -8.65 11.77 -0.81
CA ASP A 396 -7.40 11.04 -0.70
C ASP A 396 -7.06 10.45 -2.07
N THR A 397 -5.95 10.90 -2.63
CA THR A 397 -5.66 10.69 -4.05
C THR A 397 -4.16 10.79 -4.32
N GLY A 398 -3.68 10.08 -5.33
CA GLY A 398 -2.30 10.15 -5.72
C GLY A 398 -2.09 9.89 -7.20
N GLY A 399 -0.90 10.16 -7.70
CA GLY A 399 -0.51 9.95 -9.08
C GLY A 399 0.90 9.40 -9.22
N HIS A 400 1.08 8.59 -10.25
CA HIS A 400 2.38 8.17 -10.74
C HIS A 400 2.87 9.14 -11.82
N TYR A 401 4.13 9.50 -11.74
CA TYR A 401 4.88 10.28 -12.72
C TYR A 401 6.20 9.56 -12.99
N LEU A 402 6.85 9.82 -14.13
CA LEU A 402 8.22 9.29 -14.31
C LEU A 402 9.18 9.81 -13.24
N GLU A 403 8.83 10.91 -12.61
CA GLU A 403 9.54 11.54 -11.50
C GLU A 403 9.23 10.93 -10.12
N GLY A 404 8.24 10.06 -9.99
CA GLY A 404 7.93 9.43 -8.71
C GLY A 404 6.46 9.14 -8.47
N THR A 405 6.09 8.95 -7.21
CA THR A 405 4.73 8.63 -6.75
C THR A 405 4.26 9.67 -5.75
N THR A 406 3.03 10.16 -5.91
CA THR A 406 2.39 11.06 -4.95
C THR A 406 1.25 10.36 -4.21
N ASP A 407 1.03 10.85 -2.99
CA ASP A 407 -0.05 10.48 -2.10
C ASP A 407 -0.46 11.71 -1.31
N ILE A 408 -1.74 12.11 -1.40
CA ILE A 408 -2.20 13.38 -0.83
C ILE A 408 -3.62 13.23 -0.31
N THR A 409 -3.84 13.48 0.97
CA THR A 409 -5.19 13.69 1.48
C THR A 409 -5.43 15.14 1.85
N ARG A 410 -6.55 15.67 1.39
CA ARG A 410 -7.11 16.95 1.86
C ARG A 410 -8.57 16.80 2.19
N THR A 411 -8.95 17.22 3.40
CA THR A 411 -10.35 17.48 3.71
C THR A 411 -10.66 18.92 3.36
N VAL A 412 -11.68 19.12 2.52
CA VAL A 412 -12.05 20.44 1.97
C VAL A 412 -13.45 20.83 2.42
N VAL A 413 -13.60 22.08 2.83
CA VAL A 413 -14.88 22.69 3.19
C VAL A 413 -15.63 23.12 1.93
N LEU A 414 -16.83 22.59 1.73
CA LEU A 414 -17.68 22.94 0.59
C LEU A 414 -18.73 24.02 0.90
N GLY A 415 -18.87 24.42 2.18
CA GLY A 415 -19.80 25.43 2.65
C GLY A 415 -19.91 25.42 4.18
N PRO A 416 -21.04 25.81 4.78
CA PRO A 416 -21.14 25.88 6.23
C PRO A 416 -20.76 24.56 6.91
N VAL A 417 -19.90 24.63 7.91
CA VAL A 417 -19.45 23.51 8.77
C VAL A 417 -19.83 23.78 10.22
N THR A 418 -20.02 22.71 10.98
CA THR A 418 -20.35 22.74 12.40
C THR A 418 -19.10 22.99 13.26
N GLU A 419 -19.30 23.45 14.51
CA GLU A 419 -18.22 23.56 15.49
C GLU A 419 -17.53 22.23 15.77
N LYS A 420 -18.27 21.10 15.69
CA LYS A 420 -17.73 19.74 15.82
C LYS A 420 -16.75 19.44 14.67
N GLU A 421 -17.14 19.71 13.42
CA GLU A 421 -16.28 19.51 12.24
C GLU A 421 -15.00 20.36 12.34
N LYS A 422 -15.11 21.64 12.68
CA LYS A 422 -13.94 22.53 12.87
C LYS A 422 -13.00 22.04 13.98
N LYS A 423 -13.60 21.61 15.09
CA LYS A 423 -12.85 21.10 16.23
C LYS A 423 -11.94 19.93 15.83
N TYR A 424 -12.49 18.93 15.16
CA TYR A 424 -11.72 17.76 14.77
C TYR A 424 -10.83 18.02 13.54
N PHE A 425 -11.25 18.87 12.61
CA PHE A 425 -10.40 19.32 11.52
C PHE A 425 -9.11 19.95 12.04
N THR A 426 -9.24 20.85 13.02
CA THR A 426 -8.09 21.51 13.65
C THR A 426 -7.23 20.53 14.45
N ALA A 427 -7.83 19.61 15.20
CA ALA A 427 -7.08 18.62 15.99
C ALA A 427 -6.24 17.70 15.10
N VAL A 428 -6.80 17.21 13.98
CA VAL A 428 -6.07 16.39 12.99
C VAL A 428 -4.93 17.19 12.35
N LEU A 429 -5.19 18.45 11.95
CA LEU A 429 -4.17 19.32 11.38
C LEU A 429 -3.01 19.59 12.37
N ARG A 430 -3.31 19.82 13.64
CA ARG A 430 -2.29 20.00 14.68
C ARG A 430 -1.39 18.76 14.80
N GLY A 431 -2.00 17.58 14.80
CA GLY A 431 -1.26 16.32 14.80
C GLY A 431 -0.31 16.19 13.63
N HIS A 432 -0.80 16.45 12.42
CA HIS A 432 0.00 16.47 11.20
C HIS A 432 1.18 17.47 11.31
N LEU A 433 0.92 18.72 11.68
CA LEU A 433 1.96 19.75 11.80
C LEU A 433 3.03 19.38 12.84
N ASN A 434 2.63 18.78 13.97
CA ASN A 434 3.55 18.40 15.03
C ASN A 434 4.49 17.26 14.58
N LEU A 435 3.98 16.27 13.84
CA LEU A 435 4.82 15.21 13.29
C LEU A 435 5.71 15.71 12.16
N ALA A 436 5.17 16.48 11.20
CA ALA A 436 5.93 17.04 10.09
C ALA A 436 7.09 17.94 10.55
N ALA A 437 6.93 18.67 11.67
CA ALA A 437 7.94 19.53 12.25
C ALA A 437 8.93 18.81 13.20
N ALA A 438 8.78 17.49 13.36
CA ALA A 438 9.59 16.74 14.30
C ALA A 438 11.08 16.82 13.96
N LYS A 439 11.87 17.08 14.99
CA LYS A 439 13.31 16.98 14.99
C LYS A 439 13.71 15.92 16.02
N PHE A 440 14.41 14.92 15.57
CA PHE A 440 14.67 13.72 16.38
C PHE A 440 16.12 13.25 16.23
N ARG A 441 16.58 12.50 17.21
CA ARG A 441 17.93 11.92 17.17
C ARG A 441 17.94 10.73 16.22
N TYR A 442 19.01 10.58 15.44
CA TYR A 442 19.24 9.39 14.63
C TYR A 442 19.19 8.12 15.49
N GLY A 443 18.54 7.09 14.97
CA GLY A 443 18.22 5.85 15.68
C GLY A 443 16.74 5.77 16.12
N CYS A 444 15.98 6.87 15.98
CA CYS A 444 14.53 6.81 16.14
C CYS A 444 13.87 6.06 15.00
N THR A 445 12.78 5.40 15.34
CA THR A 445 11.86 4.72 14.41
C THR A 445 10.55 5.49 14.34
N GLY A 446 9.69 5.18 13.38
CA GLY A 446 8.36 5.78 13.33
C GLY A 446 7.50 5.54 14.57
N LEU A 447 7.73 4.42 15.27
CA LEU A 447 7.09 4.11 16.55
C LEU A 447 7.36 5.18 17.63
N ASN A 448 8.55 5.80 17.61
CA ASN A 448 8.90 6.85 18.58
C ASN A 448 8.19 8.18 18.29
N LEU A 449 7.74 8.40 17.05
CA LEU A 449 7.25 9.70 16.57
C LEU A 449 5.73 9.75 16.39
N ASP A 450 5.07 8.62 16.21
CA ASP A 450 3.62 8.53 15.97
C ASP A 450 2.78 9.31 17.00
N ALA A 451 3.18 9.29 18.26
CA ALA A 451 2.48 10.01 19.34
C ALA A 451 2.41 11.54 19.11
N LEU A 452 3.28 12.12 18.29
CA LEU A 452 3.22 13.54 17.94
C LEU A 452 1.97 13.85 17.11
N ALA A 453 1.61 12.97 16.21
CA ALA A 453 0.40 13.09 15.40
C ALA A 453 -0.87 12.77 16.19
N ARG A 454 -0.85 11.73 17.04
CA ARG A 454 -2.01 11.33 17.84
C ARG A 454 -2.28 12.23 19.03
N GLY A 455 -1.26 12.91 19.54
CA GLY A 455 -1.32 13.68 20.78
C GLY A 455 -2.53 14.61 20.91
N PRO A 456 -2.84 15.45 19.92
CA PRO A 456 -4.00 16.33 19.96
C PRO A 456 -5.35 15.59 20.08
N LEU A 457 -5.51 14.45 19.41
CA LEU A 457 -6.72 13.62 19.53
C LEU A 457 -6.77 12.86 20.86
N TRP A 458 -5.66 12.27 21.29
CA TRP A 458 -5.59 11.59 22.60
C TRP A 458 -5.90 12.52 23.76
N ALA A 459 -5.48 13.80 23.68
CA ALA A 459 -5.86 14.80 24.69
C ALA A 459 -7.38 15.06 24.77
N MET A 460 -8.12 14.67 23.74
CA MET A 460 -9.58 14.77 23.65
C MET A 460 -10.28 13.42 23.97
N GLY A 461 -9.52 12.35 24.22
CA GLY A 461 -10.02 10.99 24.40
C GLY A 461 -10.42 10.29 23.11
N GLU A 462 -9.92 10.77 21.97
CA GLU A 462 -10.21 10.28 20.61
C GLU A 462 -8.98 9.62 20.00
N ASP A 463 -9.18 8.78 18.97
CA ASP A 463 -8.10 8.10 18.23
C ASP A 463 -8.60 7.72 16.82
N TYR A 464 -7.70 7.16 16.02
CA TYR A 464 -7.99 6.54 14.72
C TYR A 464 -7.34 5.15 14.61
N ASN A 465 -7.98 4.26 13.84
CA ASN A 465 -7.67 2.82 13.80
C ASN A 465 -6.74 2.41 12.62
N HIS A 466 -6.00 3.34 12.03
CA HIS A 466 -5.00 3.07 11.01
C HIS A 466 -3.60 3.54 11.43
N GLY A 467 -2.57 3.21 10.67
CA GLY A 467 -1.23 3.77 10.86
C GLY A 467 -1.23 5.26 10.57
N THR A 468 -0.37 6.02 11.22
CA THR A 468 -0.21 7.46 10.93
C THR A 468 0.57 7.71 9.64
N GLY A 469 1.22 6.68 9.09
CA GLY A 469 1.92 6.79 7.82
C GLY A 469 2.68 5.53 7.44
N HIS A 470 3.02 5.47 6.17
CA HIS A 470 3.72 4.37 5.51
C HIS A 470 4.81 4.90 4.59
N GLY A 471 5.77 4.06 4.24
CA GLY A 471 6.73 4.39 3.19
C GLY A 471 6.08 4.44 1.80
N VAL A 472 6.71 5.13 0.86
CA VAL A 472 6.22 5.30 -0.51
C VAL A 472 7.30 4.92 -1.52
N GLY A 473 6.92 4.16 -2.54
CA GLY A 473 7.82 3.71 -3.61
C GLY A 473 8.04 4.78 -4.68
N TYR A 474 9.21 4.77 -5.31
CA TYR A 474 9.54 5.65 -6.43
C TYR A 474 9.00 5.09 -7.75
N LEU A 475 7.90 5.63 -8.26
CA LEU A 475 7.14 5.06 -9.39
C LEU A 475 6.95 3.54 -9.17
N LEU A 476 6.48 3.19 -7.97
CA LEU A 476 6.20 1.85 -7.47
C LEU A 476 5.00 1.91 -6.52
N ASN A 477 4.82 0.89 -5.68
CA ASN A 477 3.67 0.82 -4.77
C ASN A 477 3.58 2.07 -3.89
N VAL A 478 2.39 2.64 -3.77
CA VAL A 478 2.13 3.77 -2.87
C VAL A 478 2.43 3.37 -1.42
N HIS A 479 2.09 2.14 -1.02
CA HIS A 479 2.52 1.56 0.25
C HIS A 479 3.81 0.77 0.07
N GLU A 480 4.91 1.28 0.61
CA GLU A 480 6.22 0.61 0.55
C GLU A 480 6.85 0.52 1.94
N GLY A 481 7.20 -0.68 2.35
CA GLY A 481 7.98 -0.88 3.58
C GLY A 481 9.47 -0.51 3.41
N PRO A 482 10.26 -0.58 4.49
CA PRO A 482 9.90 -1.08 5.82
C PRO A 482 9.38 -0.02 6.80
N GLN A 483 9.64 1.28 6.57
CA GLN A 483 9.31 2.34 7.52
C GLN A 483 7.81 2.69 7.54
N SER A 484 7.34 3.08 8.72
CA SER A 484 5.96 3.56 8.91
C SER A 484 5.87 4.37 10.20
N PHE A 485 4.87 5.27 10.30
CA PHE A 485 4.48 5.85 11.58
C PHE A 485 3.34 5.04 12.17
N ARG A 486 3.54 4.44 13.34
CA ARG A 486 2.55 3.59 14.06
C ARG A 486 2.79 3.67 15.55
N TRP A 487 1.74 3.63 16.35
CA TRP A 487 1.86 3.59 17.80
C TRP A 487 2.15 2.18 18.36
N LYS A 488 1.84 1.14 17.59
CA LYS A 488 2.19 -0.27 17.87
C LYS A 488 2.95 -0.86 16.69
N SER A 489 4.01 -1.61 16.99
CA SER A 489 4.63 -2.51 16.02
C SER A 489 4.01 -3.90 16.16
N PRO A 490 3.80 -4.65 15.06
CA PRO A 490 3.60 -6.09 15.16
C PRO A 490 4.75 -6.70 15.98
N ALA A 491 4.43 -7.63 16.87
CA ALA A 491 5.41 -8.17 17.84
C ALA A 491 6.63 -8.84 17.21
N GLU A 492 6.56 -9.16 15.93
CA GLU A 492 7.53 -9.98 15.19
C GLU A 492 8.46 -9.17 14.27
N LEU A 493 8.20 -7.87 14.05
CA LEU A 493 9.03 -7.04 13.19
C LEU A 493 9.58 -5.83 13.96
N PRO A 494 10.92 -5.71 14.09
CA PRO A 494 11.52 -4.51 14.66
C PRO A 494 11.21 -3.32 13.75
N ALA A 495 10.73 -2.21 14.33
CA ALA A 495 10.51 -0.99 13.57
C ALA A 495 11.86 -0.48 13.03
N PRO A 496 11.98 -0.21 11.72
CA PRO A 496 13.24 0.23 11.13
C PRO A 496 13.60 1.64 11.59
N VAL A 497 14.89 1.90 11.69
CA VAL A 497 15.42 3.26 11.92
C VAL A 497 15.10 4.12 10.70
N LEU A 498 14.69 5.36 10.95
CA LEU A 498 14.43 6.33 9.88
C LEU A 498 15.76 6.84 9.31
N GLU A 499 16.03 6.51 8.06
CA GLU A 499 17.24 6.87 7.33
C GLU A 499 17.02 8.09 6.43
N GLU A 500 18.10 8.84 6.16
CA GLU A 500 18.07 9.94 5.18
C GLU A 500 17.68 9.41 3.80
N GLY A 501 16.68 10.04 3.15
CA GLY A 501 16.14 9.63 1.86
C GLY A 501 14.89 8.76 1.95
N MET A 502 14.50 8.27 3.13
CA MET A 502 13.20 7.62 3.30
C MET A 502 12.07 8.62 3.14
N ILE A 503 11.06 8.25 2.33
CA ILE A 503 9.84 9.02 2.12
C ILE A 503 8.71 8.29 2.86
N THR A 504 7.95 9.04 3.67
CA THR A 504 6.89 8.48 4.51
C THR A 504 5.67 9.40 4.49
N SER A 505 4.45 8.85 4.45
CA SER A 505 3.24 9.63 4.63
C SER A 505 3.09 10.08 6.09
N ASP A 506 2.43 11.22 6.29
CA ASP A 506 2.02 11.76 7.58
C ASP A 506 0.53 12.11 7.44
N GLU A 507 -0.34 11.16 7.86
CA GLU A 507 -1.77 11.11 7.50
C GLU A 507 -2.71 10.85 8.70
N PRO A 508 -2.61 11.59 9.81
CA PRO A 508 -3.57 11.45 10.90
C PRO A 508 -5.00 11.72 10.44
N GLY A 509 -5.98 11.07 11.08
CA GLY A 509 -7.38 11.21 10.73
C GLY A 509 -8.32 11.17 11.94
N TYR A 510 -9.59 11.51 11.69
CA TYR A 510 -10.71 11.36 12.61
C TYR A 510 -11.97 10.95 11.84
N TYR A 511 -12.69 9.96 12.33
CA TYR A 511 -13.81 9.34 11.60
C TYR A 511 -15.02 9.18 12.51
N ALA A 512 -16.04 10.03 12.31
CA ALA A 512 -17.32 9.97 13.02
C ALA A 512 -18.33 9.17 12.18
N GLU A 513 -18.61 7.95 12.61
CA GLU A 513 -19.51 7.03 11.91
C GLU A 513 -20.86 7.69 11.60
N ASN A 514 -21.33 7.59 10.33
CA ASN A 514 -22.54 8.21 9.79
C ASN A 514 -22.57 9.75 9.82
N GLU A 515 -21.47 10.43 10.12
CA GLU A 515 -21.40 11.89 10.14
C GLU A 515 -20.39 12.43 9.12
N PHE A 516 -19.10 12.30 9.38
CA PHE A 516 -18.01 12.80 8.54
C PHE A 516 -16.67 12.13 8.84
N GLY A 517 -15.71 12.25 7.91
CA GLY A 517 -14.31 11.90 8.12
C GLY A 517 -13.40 13.07 7.80
N ILE A 518 -12.25 13.10 8.47
CA ILE A 518 -11.19 14.09 8.28
C ILE A 518 -9.87 13.33 8.21
N ARG A 519 -9.07 13.58 7.17
CA ARG A 519 -7.68 13.16 7.05
C ARG A 519 -6.88 14.30 6.42
N HIS A 520 -5.71 14.58 6.95
CA HIS A 520 -4.75 15.51 6.38
C HIS A 520 -3.45 14.79 6.18
N GLU A 521 -2.91 14.89 4.97
CA GLU A 521 -1.74 14.12 4.60
C GLU A 521 -0.76 14.92 3.76
N ASN A 522 0.51 14.78 4.08
CA ASN A 522 1.63 15.08 3.21
C ASN A 522 2.61 13.90 3.20
N LEU A 523 3.29 13.71 2.08
CA LEU A 523 4.52 12.95 2.07
C LEU A 523 5.67 13.81 2.59
N VAL A 524 6.50 13.22 3.44
CA VAL A 524 7.68 13.85 4.00
C VAL A 524 8.93 13.03 3.71
N VAL A 525 10.06 13.67 3.40
CA VAL A 525 11.35 13.01 3.26
C VAL A 525 12.21 13.23 4.48
N CYS A 526 12.78 12.15 5.02
CA CYS A 526 13.75 12.20 6.13
C CYS A 526 15.07 12.78 5.65
N LYS A 527 15.60 13.78 6.39
CA LYS A 527 16.85 14.48 6.11
C LYS A 527 17.69 14.63 7.37
N LYS A 528 19.01 14.72 7.19
CA LYS A 528 19.90 15.11 8.28
C LYS A 528 19.64 16.57 8.68
N ALA A 529 19.57 16.79 9.98
CA ALA A 529 19.64 18.11 10.61
C ALA A 529 21.06 18.31 11.16
N GLU A 530 21.22 19.14 12.20
CA GLU A 530 22.53 19.39 12.79
C GLU A 530 23.09 18.19 13.55
N LYS A 531 24.41 18.10 13.61
CA LYS A 531 25.14 17.20 14.48
C LYS A 531 25.56 17.94 15.75
N THR A 532 25.22 17.39 16.91
CA THR A 532 25.52 17.96 18.22
C THR A 532 26.41 17.03 19.04
N SER A 533 26.74 17.39 20.28
CA SER A 533 27.41 16.49 21.24
C SER A 533 26.61 15.22 21.55
N TYR A 534 25.29 15.23 21.32
CA TYR A 534 24.40 14.08 21.49
C TYR A 534 24.32 13.19 20.24
N GLY A 535 24.99 13.54 19.13
CA GLY A 535 24.99 12.81 17.88
C GLY A 535 24.26 13.52 16.74
N GLN A 536 23.97 12.77 15.69
CA GLN A 536 23.23 13.27 14.53
C GLN A 536 21.76 13.43 14.86
N PHE A 537 21.18 14.59 14.51
CA PHE A 537 19.74 14.83 14.50
C PHE A 537 19.19 14.72 13.09
N MET A 538 17.93 14.32 12.99
CA MET A 538 17.17 14.18 11.77
C MET A 538 15.96 15.11 11.81
N LYS A 539 15.38 15.42 10.66
CA LYS A 539 14.16 16.20 10.47
C LYS A 539 13.39 15.68 9.27
N PHE A 540 12.18 16.15 9.11
CA PHE A 540 11.40 15.95 7.87
C PHE A 540 11.38 17.22 7.03
N GLU A 541 11.32 17.04 5.70
CA GLU A 541 11.00 18.07 4.72
C GLU A 541 9.75 17.67 3.96
N PRO A 542 8.71 18.53 3.85
CA PRO A 542 7.51 18.20 3.12
C PRO A 542 7.80 18.11 1.62
N LEU A 543 7.27 17.07 0.99
CA LEU A 543 7.24 16.92 -0.46
C LEU A 543 5.92 17.44 -1.04
N THR A 544 4.80 17.12 -0.40
CA THR A 544 3.46 17.54 -0.81
C THR A 544 3.28 19.05 -0.66
N LEU A 545 2.77 19.71 -1.70
CA LEU A 545 2.63 21.17 -1.80
C LEU A 545 1.20 21.57 -2.18
N VAL A 546 0.26 21.34 -1.26
CA VAL A 546 -1.17 21.68 -1.40
C VAL A 546 -1.63 22.37 -0.12
N PRO A 547 -2.38 23.50 -0.18
CA PRO A 547 -2.81 24.18 1.03
C PRO A 547 -3.81 23.35 1.85
N PHE A 548 -3.79 23.50 3.16
CA PHE A 548 -4.88 23.09 4.04
C PHE A 548 -5.98 24.14 4.00
N ASP A 549 -7.23 23.69 4.06
CA ASP A 549 -8.37 24.59 3.92
C ASP A 549 -8.62 25.42 5.19
N LEU A 550 -8.34 26.73 5.11
CA LEU A 550 -8.48 27.65 6.24
C LEU A 550 -9.91 27.75 6.78
N GLU A 551 -10.93 27.44 5.97
CA GLU A 551 -12.34 27.52 6.38
C GLU A 551 -12.72 26.43 7.40
N GLY A 552 -11.95 25.32 7.44
CA GLY A 552 -12.10 24.24 8.41
C GLY A 552 -11.36 24.48 9.72
N ILE A 553 -10.48 25.47 9.79
CA ILE A 553 -9.59 25.69 10.94
C ILE A 553 -10.27 26.61 11.96
N ASP A 554 -10.14 26.26 13.24
CA ASP A 554 -10.38 27.14 14.36
C ASP A 554 -9.00 27.58 14.93
N PRO A 555 -8.53 28.82 14.62
CA PRO A 555 -7.23 29.28 15.06
C PRO A 555 -7.08 29.39 16.59
N GLU A 556 -8.17 29.49 17.34
CA GLU A 556 -8.14 29.57 18.81
C GLU A 556 -7.75 28.23 19.45
N GLN A 557 -7.95 27.13 18.75
CA GLN A 557 -7.53 25.80 19.19
C GLN A 557 -6.06 25.49 18.88
N MET A 558 -5.38 26.32 18.11
CA MET A 558 -3.99 26.14 17.73
C MET A 558 -3.05 26.94 18.65
N GLU A 559 -1.94 26.32 19.02
CA GLU A 559 -0.86 27.03 19.68
C GLU A 559 -0.14 27.98 18.71
N ALA A 560 0.51 29.02 19.24
CA ALA A 560 1.24 29.98 18.41
C ALA A 560 2.33 29.31 17.55
N GLY A 561 2.96 28.25 18.08
CA GLY A 561 3.93 27.44 17.33
C GLY A 561 3.32 26.73 16.15
N GLU A 562 2.14 26.14 16.32
CA GLU A 562 1.42 25.40 15.27
C GLU A 562 0.92 26.35 14.17
N ARG A 563 0.37 27.53 14.51
CA ARG A 563 0.01 28.56 13.53
C ARG A 563 1.22 29.01 12.71
N LYS A 564 2.37 29.21 13.37
CA LYS A 564 3.60 29.55 12.68
C LYS A 564 4.05 28.47 11.70
N LEU A 565 3.95 27.19 12.06
CA LEU A 565 4.28 26.06 11.18
C LEU A 565 3.36 26.03 9.96
N LEU A 566 2.05 26.21 10.17
CA LEU A 566 1.08 26.29 9.08
C LEU A 566 1.37 27.45 8.14
N ASN A 567 1.60 28.65 8.67
CA ASN A 567 1.91 29.83 7.87
C ASN A 567 3.20 29.65 7.05
N GLN A 568 4.24 29.05 7.63
CA GLN A 568 5.47 28.70 6.91
C GLN A 568 5.24 27.69 5.79
N TYR A 569 4.45 26.65 6.06
CA TYR A 569 4.08 25.67 5.04
C TYR A 569 3.27 26.32 3.91
N HIS A 570 2.26 27.13 4.22
CA HIS A 570 1.44 27.83 3.24
C HIS A 570 2.27 28.82 2.39
N ALA A 571 3.24 29.52 2.99
CA ALA A 571 4.17 30.38 2.26
C ALA A 571 5.00 29.55 1.24
N LEU A 572 5.49 28.37 1.65
CA LEU A 572 6.20 27.45 0.75
C LEU A 572 5.30 26.96 -0.39
N VAL A 573 4.07 26.57 -0.09
CA VAL A 573 3.08 26.15 -1.12
C VAL A 573 2.88 27.27 -2.13
N TYR A 574 2.63 28.51 -1.67
CA TYR A 574 2.44 29.65 -2.57
C TYR A 574 3.68 29.89 -3.44
N GLU A 575 4.87 29.91 -2.84
CA GLU A 575 6.14 30.11 -3.56
C GLU A 575 6.34 29.09 -4.67
N LYS A 576 6.11 27.81 -4.37
CA LYS A 576 6.42 26.71 -5.30
C LYS A 576 5.34 26.47 -6.36
N ILE A 577 4.09 26.72 -6.06
CA ILE A 577 2.96 26.37 -6.96
C ILE A 577 2.48 27.56 -7.79
N SER A 578 2.47 28.79 -7.23
CA SER A 578 1.93 29.96 -7.94
C SER A 578 2.54 30.22 -9.32
N PRO A 579 3.85 29.93 -9.61
CA PRO A 579 4.41 30.16 -10.94
C PRO A 579 3.77 29.34 -12.07
N TYR A 580 3.07 28.26 -11.76
CA TYR A 580 2.43 27.36 -12.74
C TYR A 580 0.93 27.61 -12.93
N LEU A 581 0.38 28.63 -12.27
CA LEU A 581 -1.05 28.96 -12.24
C LEU A 581 -1.34 30.23 -13.05
N ASN A 582 -2.58 30.32 -13.56
CA ASN A 582 -3.06 31.56 -14.16
C ASN A 582 -3.40 32.62 -13.07
N GLU A 583 -3.71 33.86 -13.49
CA GLU A 583 -3.94 34.98 -12.54
C GLU A 583 -5.12 34.72 -11.57
N GLU A 584 -6.21 34.10 -12.03
CA GLU A 584 -7.35 33.75 -11.19
C GLU A 584 -6.96 32.70 -10.13
N GLU A 585 -6.30 31.64 -10.56
CA GLU A 585 -5.82 30.57 -9.70
C GLU A 585 -4.77 31.08 -8.69
N GLN A 586 -3.84 31.95 -9.11
CA GLN A 586 -2.86 32.60 -8.22
C GLN A 586 -3.55 33.45 -7.16
N SER A 587 -4.56 34.25 -7.56
CA SER A 587 -5.33 35.06 -6.64
C SER A 587 -6.08 34.23 -5.60
N TRP A 588 -6.65 33.09 -6.04
CA TRP A 588 -7.29 32.14 -5.14
C TRP A 588 -6.26 31.49 -4.20
N LEU A 589 -5.15 30.97 -4.71
CA LEU A 589 -4.10 30.34 -3.90
C LEU A 589 -3.56 31.30 -2.85
N LYS A 590 -3.34 32.56 -3.20
CA LYS A 590 -2.90 33.60 -2.27
C LYS A 590 -3.85 33.76 -1.07
N LYS A 591 -5.17 33.64 -1.29
CA LYS A 591 -6.15 33.66 -0.19
C LYS A 591 -6.15 32.35 0.60
N ALA A 592 -6.04 31.22 -0.10
CA ALA A 592 -6.01 29.90 0.53
C ALA A 592 -4.74 29.66 1.38
N THR A 593 -3.69 30.44 1.16
CA THR A 593 -2.40 30.36 1.87
C THR A 593 -2.11 31.57 2.74
N GLN A 594 -3.12 32.42 3.04
CA GLN A 594 -2.92 33.58 3.91
C GLN A 594 -2.59 33.15 5.34
N GLU A 595 -1.87 34.01 6.06
CA GLU A 595 -1.55 33.79 7.47
C GLU A 595 -2.80 33.82 8.37
N ILE A 596 -2.78 33.01 9.45
CA ILE A 596 -3.83 32.95 10.48
C ILE A 596 -3.26 33.22 11.87
#